data_38843b161ec54849283ae23141bd033e
#
_entry.id   38843b161ec54849283ae23141bd033e
#
_cell.length_a   1.000
_cell.length_b   1.000
_cell.length_c   1.000
_cell.angle_alpha   90.00
_cell.angle_beta   90.00
_cell.angle_gamma   90.00
#
_symmetry.space_group_name_H-M   'P 1'
#
loop_
_entity.id
_entity.type
_entity.pdbx_description
1 polymer ?
#
loop_
_entity_poly.entity_id
_entity_poly.type
_entity_poly.pdbx_seq_one_letter_code
_entity_poly.pdbx_strand_id
1 'polypeptide(L)'
;MSRIDAVTMAILSARLEGVARKMANTLLRTGRSGILTIARDFSCCILTGQDQLIAMAESLPIHVLSGPDVMARTMRENHPVLRRGDAFLHNSPYHGCTHPADHSILIPVIDDDGIHRFTVLAKAHQADCGNALPTTYMGAARDVYAEGALIFPAVRIQENYQHVMDIVRMCQMRIRVPHQWWGDYLATLGAARIGERELLALGREVGWDRLEDYATAWMDYSEERMRSAIRALPAGTVSRTSWHDPMPNTPPDGIPIKAVVTVDPAEETITVDLRDNPDCLPVGLNLSEACARSAALIGVFNSIDPGVPKNAGAYRRLNVLLRENCICGIPRHPTSCSVATTNIADHVANAVQAAMAELQDGIGLAEAGLVLPPSIGVVSGTDPRTGHDFVNEVYLGITGGAGAPACDGWLSIVHVGNAGLCFQDSVELDEIRQPIFVQSRRLIPDSEGAGRFRGALGCEAIFGPTEAPICIAYVSDGNHHPPQGTRGGLAGGASAQYVLHADGRREPLPNAGEVWLEPGQMIVSVSTGGGGYGDPATREPLRVLHDVREGWVSPVRAEQVYRVAIRGDAVDPVATAALRGG
;
A
#
# COMPACT_ATOMS: atom_id res chain seq x y z
N MET A 1 -21.72 31.70 2.24
CA MET A 1 -22.59 30.71 1.57
C MET A 1 -21.88 30.31 0.28
N SER A 2 -21.61 29.03 0.07
CA SER A 2 -20.98 28.51 -1.17
C SER A 2 -21.84 28.97 -2.38
N ARG A 3 -21.18 29.52 -3.40
CA ARG A 3 -21.80 29.86 -4.70
C ARG A 3 -22.07 28.62 -5.57
N ILE A 4 -21.71 27.43 -5.08
CA ILE A 4 -21.80 26.16 -5.76
C ILE A 4 -22.99 25.37 -5.20
N ASP A 5 -23.95 25.06 -6.04
CA ASP A 5 -25.08 24.18 -5.70
C ASP A 5 -24.66 22.70 -5.74
N ALA A 6 -25.46 21.81 -5.13
CA ALA A 6 -25.15 20.38 -4.99
C ALA A 6 -25.00 19.66 -6.34
N VAL A 7 -25.76 20.07 -7.36
CA VAL A 7 -25.69 19.44 -8.70
C VAL A 7 -24.38 19.83 -9.38
N THR A 8 -24.03 21.11 -9.35
CA THR A 8 -22.74 21.60 -9.87
C THR A 8 -21.59 20.95 -9.13
N MET A 9 -21.67 20.80 -7.80
CA MET A 9 -20.65 20.12 -7.00
C MET A 9 -20.46 18.67 -7.45
N ALA A 10 -21.53 17.90 -7.61
CA ALA A 10 -21.46 16.51 -8.06
C ALA A 10 -20.87 16.38 -9.49
N ILE A 11 -21.25 17.29 -10.39
CA ILE A 11 -20.72 17.30 -11.77
C ILE A 11 -19.21 17.58 -11.77
N LEU A 12 -18.75 18.62 -11.07
CA LEU A 12 -17.34 19.00 -11.06
C LEU A 12 -16.48 17.97 -10.32
N SER A 13 -16.97 17.36 -9.24
CA SER A 13 -16.33 16.23 -8.57
C SER A 13 -16.10 15.07 -9.54
N ALA A 14 -17.16 14.63 -10.24
CA ALA A 14 -17.07 13.56 -11.23
C ALA A 14 -16.12 13.92 -12.40
N ARG A 15 -16.07 15.20 -12.82
CA ARG A 15 -15.15 15.69 -13.87
C ARG A 15 -13.70 15.59 -13.42
N LEU A 16 -13.35 16.06 -12.20
CA LEU A 16 -11.98 16.01 -11.68
C LEU A 16 -11.52 14.57 -11.43
N GLU A 17 -12.38 13.73 -10.85
CA GLU A 17 -12.10 12.30 -10.73
C GLU A 17 -11.91 11.65 -12.09
N GLY A 18 -12.72 12.05 -13.09
CA GLY A 18 -12.58 11.60 -14.47
C GLY A 18 -11.23 11.97 -15.10
N VAL A 19 -10.69 13.17 -14.78
CA VAL A 19 -9.33 13.56 -15.20
C VAL A 19 -8.29 12.65 -14.56
N ALA A 20 -8.33 12.47 -13.24
CA ALA A 20 -7.39 11.59 -12.53
C ALA A 20 -7.47 10.14 -13.06
N ARG A 21 -8.67 9.65 -13.36
CA ARG A 21 -8.89 8.32 -13.95
C ARG A 21 -8.35 8.20 -15.37
N LYS A 22 -8.42 9.26 -16.18
CA LYS A 22 -7.76 9.29 -17.50
C LYS A 22 -6.23 9.21 -17.37
N MET A 23 -5.64 9.91 -16.39
CA MET A 23 -4.21 9.84 -16.09
C MET A 23 -3.83 8.38 -15.74
N ALA A 24 -4.53 7.77 -14.81
CA ALA A 24 -4.30 6.39 -14.37
C ALA A 24 -4.41 5.38 -15.53
N ASN A 25 -5.45 5.50 -16.36
CA ASN A 25 -5.64 4.64 -17.53
C ASN A 25 -4.53 4.84 -18.59
N THR A 26 -4.03 6.07 -18.75
CA THR A 26 -2.91 6.34 -19.66
C THR A 26 -1.67 5.61 -19.17
N LEU A 27 -1.34 5.73 -17.88
CA LEU A 27 -0.20 5.06 -17.27
C LEU A 27 -0.29 3.54 -17.40
N LEU A 28 -1.44 2.94 -17.03
CA LEU A 28 -1.70 1.52 -17.15
C LEU A 28 -1.46 0.97 -18.56
N ARG A 29 -1.90 1.71 -19.59
CA ARG A 29 -1.84 1.25 -20.99
C ARG A 29 -0.51 1.50 -21.66
N THR A 30 0.33 2.37 -21.13
CA THR A 30 1.59 2.79 -21.75
C THR A 30 2.83 2.39 -20.96
N GLY A 31 2.67 1.94 -19.71
CA GLY A 31 3.74 1.37 -18.90
C GLY A 31 4.39 0.14 -19.55
N ARG A 32 5.63 -0.15 -19.17
CA ARG A 32 6.43 -1.26 -19.70
C ARG A 32 6.66 -2.37 -18.70
N SER A 33 6.93 -2.01 -17.43
CA SER A 33 7.15 -2.98 -16.35
C SER A 33 5.88 -3.76 -15.99
N GLY A 34 6.06 -4.95 -15.44
CA GLY A 34 4.97 -5.76 -14.88
C GLY A 34 4.30 -5.06 -13.71
N ILE A 35 5.11 -4.42 -12.85
CA ILE A 35 4.63 -3.68 -11.68
C ILE A 35 3.57 -2.61 -12.05
N LEU A 36 3.70 -1.95 -13.19
CA LEU A 36 2.72 -0.96 -13.65
C LEU A 36 1.55 -1.57 -14.42
N THR A 37 1.82 -2.53 -15.31
CA THR A 37 0.82 -3.02 -16.28
C THR A 37 0.01 -4.20 -15.78
N ILE A 38 0.51 -4.95 -14.80
CA ILE A 38 -0.18 -6.09 -14.18
C ILE A 38 -0.57 -5.75 -12.75
N ALA A 39 0.40 -5.53 -11.86
CA ALA A 39 0.16 -5.23 -10.45
C ALA A 39 -0.53 -3.87 -10.19
N ARG A 40 -0.39 -2.92 -11.13
CA ARG A 40 -0.96 -1.56 -11.06
C ARG A 40 -0.44 -0.75 -9.88
N ASP A 41 0.84 -0.88 -9.57
CA ASP A 41 1.47 -0.13 -8.51
C ASP A 41 1.80 1.30 -8.95
N PHE A 42 0.77 2.12 -9.04
CA PHE A 42 0.84 3.53 -9.39
C PHE A 42 -0.35 4.33 -8.85
N SER A 43 -0.22 5.65 -8.85
CA SER A 43 -1.26 6.56 -8.38
C SER A 43 -1.27 7.85 -9.16
N CYS A 44 -2.46 8.44 -9.31
CA CYS A 44 -2.65 9.74 -9.95
C CYS A 44 -3.56 10.63 -9.12
N CYS A 45 -3.16 11.88 -8.88
CA CYS A 45 -3.96 12.83 -8.13
C CYS A 45 -3.84 14.27 -8.66
N ILE A 46 -4.73 15.11 -8.18
CA ILE A 46 -4.81 16.54 -8.50
C ILE A 46 -4.79 17.33 -7.20
N LEU A 47 -3.93 18.35 -7.16
CA LEU A 47 -3.81 19.30 -6.07
C LEU A 47 -4.23 20.69 -6.57
N THR A 48 -4.79 21.50 -5.67
CA THR A 48 -5.01 22.92 -5.95
C THR A 48 -3.68 23.67 -6.08
N GLY A 49 -3.69 24.91 -6.55
CA GLY A 49 -2.51 25.78 -6.57
C GLY A 49 -1.94 26.11 -5.17
N GLN A 50 -2.69 25.77 -4.10
CA GLN A 50 -2.27 25.85 -2.71
C GLN A 50 -1.85 24.50 -2.13
N ASP A 51 -1.53 23.52 -2.98
CA ASP A 51 -1.05 22.17 -2.64
C ASP A 51 -2.07 21.29 -1.89
N GLN A 52 -3.36 21.58 -1.97
CA GLN A 52 -4.39 20.79 -1.30
C GLN A 52 -4.89 19.65 -2.20
N LEU A 53 -4.87 18.42 -1.72
CA LEU A 53 -5.43 17.29 -2.44
C LEU A 53 -6.94 17.47 -2.64
N ILE A 54 -7.38 17.47 -3.90
CA ILE A 54 -8.78 17.68 -4.24
C ILE A 54 -9.43 16.48 -4.93
N ALA A 55 -8.68 15.76 -5.75
CA ALA A 55 -9.16 14.57 -6.44
C ALA A 55 -8.03 13.57 -6.67
N MET A 56 -8.40 12.29 -6.71
CA MET A 56 -7.49 11.20 -7.08
C MET A 56 -8.26 10.15 -7.89
N ALA A 57 -7.53 9.35 -8.67
CA ALA A 57 -8.06 8.12 -9.23
C ALA A 57 -8.26 7.08 -8.12
N GLU A 58 -8.68 5.86 -8.49
CA GLU A 58 -8.57 4.67 -7.64
C GLU A 58 -7.08 4.37 -7.46
N SER A 59 -6.45 5.17 -6.61
CA SER A 59 -5.01 5.17 -6.34
C SER A 59 -4.71 4.45 -5.04
N LEU A 60 -3.48 3.97 -4.90
CA LEU A 60 -3.03 3.31 -3.68
C LEU A 60 -3.03 4.32 -2.52
N PRO A 61 -3.75 4.08 -1.43
CA PRO A 61 -3.87 5.05 -0.35
C PRO A 61 -2.53 5.44 0.26
N ILE A 62 -1.61 4.50 0.40
CA ILE A 62 -0.27 4.77 0.92
C ILE A 62 0.49 5.81 0.10
N HIS A 63 0.20 5.93 -1.20
CA HIS A 63 0.85 6.85 -2.12
C HIS A 63 0.32 8.29 -2.07
N VAL A 64 -0.94 8.49 -1.71
CA VAL A 64 -1.63 9.76 -2.01
C VAL A 64 -2.38 10.39 -0.84
N LEU A 65 -2.69 9.65 0.24
CA LEU A 65 -3.43 10.26 1.36
C LEU A 65 -2.61 11.33 2.08
N SER A 66 -1.28 11.22 2.08
CA SER A 66 -0.35 12.27 2.52
C SER A 66 0.88 12.28 1.63
N GLY A 67 1.56 13.41 1.56
CA GLY A 67 2.82 13.58 0.83
C GLY A 67 2.71 14.35 -0.48
N PRO A 68 1.69 14.17 -1.35
CA PRO A 68 1.55 14.97 -2.56
C PRO A 68 1.58 16.49 -2.33
N ASP A 69 0.99 16.95 -1.23
CA ASP A 69 1.02 18.34 -0.76
C ASP A 69 2.43 18.83 -0.44
N VAL A 70 3.22 18.02 0.26
CA VAL A 70 4.63 18.32 0.59
C VAL A 70 5.50 18.31 -0.66
N MET A 71 5.28 17.34 -1.57
CA MET A 71 6.01 17.26 -2.84
C MET A 71 5.75 18.48 -3.73
N ALA A 72 4.49 18.93 -3.84
CA ALA A 72 4.13 20.13 -4.61
C ALA A 72 4.70 21.41 -3.98
N ARG A 73 4.69 21.50 -2.66
CA ARG A 73 5.34 22.59 -1.92
C ARG A 73 6.83 22.63 -2.18
N THR A 74 7.52 21.48 -2.07
CA THR A 74 8.97 21.37 -2.36
C THR A 74 9.29 21.79 -3.80
N MET A 75 8.43 21.40 -4.77
CA MET A 75 8.57 21.86 -6.16
C MET A 75 8.54 23.39 -6.24
N ARG A 76 7.57 24.06 -5.57
CA ARG A 76 7.46 25.52 -5.60
C ARG A 76 8.58 26.23 -4.86
N GLU A 77 9.06 25.68 -3.74
CA GLU A 77 10.18 26.21 -2.97
C GLU A 77 11.48 26.14 -3.75
N ASN A 78 11.76 25.00 -4.40
CA ASN A 78 12.96 24.82 -5.21
C ASN A 78 12.89 25.58 -6.55
N HIS A 79 11.68 25.83 -7.05
CA HIS A 79 11.43 26.51 -8.34
C HIS A 79 10.40 27.63 -8.19
N PRO A 80 10.82 28.82 -7.70
CA PRO A 80 9.89 29.94 -7.44
C PRO A 80 9.14 30.45 -8.69
N VAL A 81 9.66 30.17 -9.88
CA VAL A 81 9.02 30.52 -11.16
C VAL A 81 8.68 29.23 -11.89
N LEU A 82 7.38 28.89 -11.89
CA LEU A 82 6.83 27.78 -12.65
C LEU A 82 6.29 28.28 -13.98
N ARG A 83 6.51 27.54 -15.05
CA ARG A 83 6.06 27.87 -16.40
C ARG A 83 5.27 26.71 -17.02
N ARG A 84 4.38 27.05 -17.95
CA ARG A 84 3.73 26.03 -18.77
C ARG A 84 4.79 25.25 -19.55
N GLY A 85 4.66 23.92 -19.52
CA GLY A 85 5.62 23.02 -20.14
C GLY A 85 6.73 22.52 -19.22
N ASP A 86 6.84 23.04 -17.99
CA ASP A 86 7.71 22.46 -16.95
C ASP A 86 7.17 21.10 -16.48
N ALA A 87 8.06 20.20 -16.11
CA ALA A 87 7.77 18.97 -15.38
C ALA A 87 8.90 18.65 -14.41
N PHE A 88 8.57 18.05 -13.29
CA PHE A 88 9.52 17.78 -12.21
C PHE A 88 9.47 16.31 -11.80
N LEU A 89 10.63 15.68 -11.67
CA LEU A 89 10.80 14.34 -11.12
C LEU A 89 11.06 14.44 -9.62
N HIS A 90 10.33 13.67 -8.85
CA HIS A 90 10.44 13.66 -7.39
C HIS A 90 10.28 12.25 -6.83
N ASN A 91 11.16 11.86 -5.89
CA ASN A 91 11.03 10.62 -5.12
C ASN A 91 11.70 10.72 -3.75
N SER A 92 11.99 11.93 -3.26
CA SER A 92 12.66 12.11 -1.97
C SER A 92 11.74 11.79 -0.80
N PRO A 93 12.05 10.78 0.04
CA PRO A 93 11.24 10.44 1.22
C PRO A 93 11.28 11.52 2.32
N TYR A 94 12.25 12.42 2.26
CA TYR A 94 12.37 13.55 3.20
C TYR A 94 11.51 14.76 2.80
N HIS A 95 10.93 14.74 1.58
CA HIS A 95 10.18 15.85 1.00
C HIS A 95 8.83 15.38 0.45
N GLY A 96 8.18 14.44 1.15
CA GLY A 96 6.80 14.03 0.87
C GLY A 96 6.65 12.83 -0.07
N CYS A 97 7.72 12.24 -0.63
CA CYS A 97 7.56 10.95 -1.29
C CYS A 97 7.48 9.81 -0.28
N THR A 98 6.85 8.75 -0.69
CA THR A 98 6.70 7.51 0.05
C THR A 98 8.04 6.85 0.33
N HIS A 99 8.73 6.42 -0.72
CA HIS A 99 10.08 5.85 -0.71
C HIS A 99 10.79 6.12 -2.07
N PRO A 100 12.11 5.89 -2.19
CA PRO A 100 12.84 6.25 -3.41
C PRO A 100 12.40 5.50 -4.67
N ALA A 101 11.77 4.33 -4.56
CA ALA A 101 11.30 3.57 -5.71
C ALA A 101 10.09 4.20 -6.41
N ASP A 102 9.35 5.09 -5.74
CA ASP A 102 8.16 5.76 -6.30
C ASP A 102 8.53 7.03 -7.07
N HIS A 103 8.91 6.87 -8.33
CA HIS A 103 9.14 8.03 -9.19
C HIS A 103 7.82 8.78 -9.46
N SER A 104 7.78 10.04 -9.09
CA SER A 104 6.62 10.90 -9.22
C SER A 104 6.90 12.04 -10.18
N ILE A 105 6.01 12.27 -11.13
CA ILE A 105 6.05 13.41 -12.04
C ILE A 105 5.02 14.44 -11.59
N LEU A 106 5.50 15.64 -11.23
CA LEU A 106 4.66 16.79 -10.92
C LEU A 106 4.66 17.74 -12.11
N ILE A 107 3.47 18.18 -12.51
CA ILE A 107 3.29 19.19 -13.55
C ILE A 107 2.40 20.32 -13.02
N PRO A 108 2.93 21.55 -12.96
CA PRO A 108 2.13 22.72 -12.63
C PRO A 108 1.20 23.06 -13.81
N VAL A 109 -0.07 23.17 -13.55
CA VAL A 109 -1.08 23.59 -14.54
C VAL A 109 -1.13 25.12 -14.53
N ILE A 110 -0.50 25.73 -15.52
CA ILE A 110 -0.40 27.18 -15.69
C ILE A 110 -1.43 27.63 -16.72
N ASP A 111 -2.35 28.51 -16.34
CA ASP A 111 -3.39 29.03 -17.23
C ASP A 111 -2.85 29.97 -18.31
N ASP A 112 -3.74 30.54 -19.13
CA ASP A 112 -3.36 31.42 -20.23
C ASP A 112 -2.85 32.81 -19.74
N ASP A 113 -3.13 33.16 -18.48
CA ASP A 113 -2.66 34.36 -17.82
C ASP A 113 -1.35 34.13 -17.02
N GLY A 114 -0.80 32.92 -17.07
CA GLY A 114 0.44 32.55 -16.38
C GLY A 114 0.26 32.20 -14.89
N ILE A 115 -0.98 32.00 -14.44
CA ILE A 115 -1.28 31.70 -13.03
C ILE A 115 -1.23 30.16 -12.83
N HIS A 116 -0.58 29.73 -11.72
CA HIS A 116 -0.58 28.34 -11.29
C HIS A 116 -1.92 27.99 -10.61
N ARG A 117 -2.76 27.20 -11.28
CA ARG A 117 -4.10 26.85 -10.81
C ARG A 117 -4.17 25.50 -10.10
N PHE A 118 -3.46 24.50 -10.61
CA PHE A 118 -3.42 23.14 -10.09
C PHE A 118 -2.02 22.56 -10.24
N THR A 119 -1.74 21.50 -9.47
CA THR A 119 -0.63 20.58 -9.76
C THR A 119 -1.22 19.20 -10.00
N VAL A 120 -0.84 18.55 -11.10
CA VAL A 120 -1.11 17.12 -11.31
C VAL A 120 0.12 16.32 -10.91
N LEU A 121 -0.13 15.17 -10.29
CA LEU A 121 0.88 14.24 -9.89
C LEU A 121 0.54 12.84 -10.42
N ALA A 122 1.50 12.23 -11.12
CA ALA A 122 1.49 10.82 -11.46
C ALA A 122 2.69 10.16 -10.78
N LYS A 123 2.45 9.13 -9.98
CA LYS A 123 3.45 8.37 -9.23
C LYS A 123 3.45 6.94 -9.72
N ALA A 124 4.63 6.36 -9.92
CA ALA A 124 4.79 5.00 -10.41
C ALA A 124 5.95 4.32 -9.68
N HIS A 125 5.68 3.17 -9.07
CA HIS A 125 6.72 2.30 -8.53
C HIS A 125 7.62 1.81 -9.66
N GLN A 126 8.93 1.89 -9.46
CA GLN A 126 9.92 1.48 -10.45
C GLN A 126 10.42 0.07 -10.17
N ALA A 127 10.58 -0.73 -11.22
CA ALA A 127 11.20 -2.05 -11.07
C ALA A 127 12.67 -1.98 -10.64
N ASP A 128 13.38 -0.93 -11.04
CA ASP A 128 14.74 -0.61 -10.59
C ASP A 128 14.92 0.92 -10.54
N CYS A 129 15.42 1.43 -9.45
CA CYS A 129 15.74 2.85 -9.25
C CYS A 129 17.22 3.10 -8.93
N GLY A 130 18.09 2.13 -9.26
CA GLY A 130 19.54 2.24 -9.13
C GLY A 130 20.09 1.89 -7.74
N ASN A 131 19.35 1.12 -6.95
CA ASN A 131 19.80 0.60 -5.66
C ASN A 131 21.13 -0.16 -5.76
N ALA A 132 21.81 -0.36 -4.63
CA ALA A 132 23.06 -1.13 -4.58
C ALA A 132 22.87 -2.57 -5.07
N LEU A 133 21.70 -3.17 -4.82
CA LEU A 133 21.29 -4.49 -5.26
C LEU A 133 20.12 -4.40 -6.27
N PRO A 134 19.86 -5.45 -7.06
CA PRO A 134 18.77 -5.46 -8.03
C PRO A 134 17.40 -5.66 -7.35
N THR A 135 17.05 -4.74 -6.48
CA THR A 135 15.77 -4.69 -5.76
C THR A 135 15.44 -3.24 -5.41
N THR A 136 14.17 -2.94 -5.26
CA THR A 136 13.69 -1.65 -4.74
C THR A 136 13.39 -1.71 -3.24
N TYR A 137 13.51 -2.89 -2.62
CA TYR A 137 13.27 -3.14 -1.20
C TYR A 137 14.55 -3.54 -0.49
N MET A 138 15.36 -2.54 -0.11
CA MET A 138 16.63 -2.72 0.60
C MET A 138 16.41 -2.74 2.12
N GLY A 139 15.72 -3.77 2.63
CA GLY A 139 15.40 -3.88 4.06
C GLY A 139 16.61 -3.79 5.00
N ALA A 140 17.77 -4.28 4.58
CA ALA A 140 19.01 -4.23 5.34
C ALA A 140 19.82 -2.92 5.17
N ALA A 141 19.37 -1.96 4.34
CA ALA A 141 20.11 -0.73 4.08
C ALA A 141 20.10 0.19 5.32
N ARG A 142 21.26 0.41 5.92
CA ARG A 142 21.39 1.24 7.13
C ARG A 142 21.16 2.73 6.88
N ASP A 143 21.39 3.20 5.67
CA ASP A 143 21.29 4.59 5.24
C ASP A 143 21.12 4.68 3.71
N VAL A 144 20.87 5.88 3.18
CA VAL A 144 20.72 6.10 1.73
C VAL A 144 21.96 5.74 0.91
N TYR A 145 23.14 5.77 1.51
CA TYR A 145 24.38 5.42 0.80
C TYR A 145 24.48 3.90 0.62
N ALA A 146 24.08 3.14 1.63
CA ALA A 146 23.97 1.68 1.53
C ALA A 146 22.79 1.26 0.63
N GLU A 147 21.69 2.02 0.63
CA GLU A 147 20.56 1.82 -0.27
C GLU A 147 20.94 2.08 -1.73
N GLY A 148 21.59 3.21 -2.01
CA GLY A 148 22.15 3.57 -3.31
C GLY A 148 21.14 4.05 -4.35
N ALA A 149 19.85 4.11 -4.05
CA ALA A 149 18.82 4.63 -4.96
C ALA A 149 19.09 6.08 -5.36
N LEU A 150 18.76 6.45 -6.60
CA LEU A 150 18.74 7.83 -7.02
C LEU A 150 17.61 8.59 -6.33
N ILE A 151 17.89 9.73 -5.71
CA ILE A 151 16.90 10.58 -5.03
C ILE A 151 16.79 11.93 -5.72
N PHE A 152 15.58 12.32 -6.08
CA PHE A 152 15.25 13.55 -6.80
C PHE A 152 14.30 14.42 -5.97
N PRO A 153 14.76 15.53 -5.37
CA PRO A 153 13.90 16.46 -4.64
C PRO A 153 13.30 17.51 -5.60
N ALA A 154 12.29 17.13 -6.36
CA ALA A 154 11.64 17.97 -7.38
C ALA A 154 12.62 18.52 -8.43
N VAL A 155 13.38 17.63 -9.07
CA VAL A 155 14.33 18.01 -10.14
C VAL A 155 13.56 18.30 -11.44
N ARG A 156 13.83 19.46 -12.09
CA ARG A 156 13.21 19.78 -13.37
C ARG A 156 13.69 18.84 -14.46
N ILE A 157 12.76 18.08 -15.07
CA ILE A 157 13.01 17.10 -16.14
C ILE A 157 12.47 17.52 -17.50
N GLN A 158 11.56 18.49 -17.52
CA GLN A 158 11.17 19.18 -18.75
C GLN A 158 11.14 20.69 -18.51
N GLU A 159 11.56 21.43 -19.51
CA GLU A 159 11.38 22.85 -19.67
C GLU A 159 10.75 23.11 -21.06
N ASN A 160 9.65 23.86 -21.10
CA ASN A 160 8.90 24.12 -22.33
C ASN A 160 8.62 22.84 -23.14
N TYR A 161 8.14 21.79 -22.46
CA TYR A 161 7.84 20.44 -23.00
C TYR A 161 9.07 19.67 -23.54
N GLN A 162 10.28 20.18 -23.41
CA GLN A 162 11.51 19.53 -23.86
C GLN A 162 12.23 18.87 -22.67
N HIS A 163 12.70 17.63 -22.86
CA HIS A 163 13.43 16.91 -21.82
C HIS A 163 14.77 17.58 -21.47
N VAL A 164 15.06 17.66 -20.19
CA VAL A 164 16.42 17.94 -19.67
C VAL A 164 17.23 16.64 -19.77
N MET A 165 17.87 16.43 -20.92
CA MET A 165 18.49 15.15 -21.28
C MET A 165 19.63 14.73 -20.34
N ASP A 166 20.25 15.67 -19.62
CA ASP A 166 21.32 15.32 -18.68
C ASP A 166 20.79 14.48 -17.51
N ILE A 167 19.59 14.80 -16.99
CA ILE A 167 18.92 14.01 -15.96
C ILE A 167 18.54 12.62 -16.48
N VAL A 168 18.01 12.56 -17.69
CA VAL A 168 17.66 11.29 -18.36
C VAL A 168 18.89 10.39 -18.50
N ARG A 169 20.00 10.94 -18.96
CA ARG A 169 21.27 10.19 -19.12
C ARG A 169 21.83 9.70 -17.79
N MET A 170 21.74 10.50 -16.72
CA MET A 170 22.14 10.08 -15.37
C MET A 170 21.31 8.87 -14.90
N CYS A 171 20.01 8.89 -15.09
CA CYS A 171 19.14 7.77 -14.75
C CYS A 171 19.49 6.51 -15.56
N GLN A 172 19.62 6.66 -16.88
CA GLN A 172 19.95 5.55 -17.79
C GLN A 172 21.32 4.90 -17.49
N MET A 173 22.29 5.68 -16.96
CA MET A 173 23.59 5.15 -16.55
C MET A 173 23.57 4.42 -15.21
N ARG A 174 22.58 4.71 -14.35
CA ARG A 174 22.52 4.14 -13.00
C ARG A 174 21.55 2.95 -12.91
N ILE A 175 20.49 2.96 -13.69
CA ILE A 175 19.43 1.96 -13.65
C ILE A 175 19.80 0.75 -14.51
N ARG A 176 19.64 -0.48 -13.99
CA ARG A 176 20.05 -1.74 -14.65
C ARG A 176 19.21 -2.06 -15.88
N VAL A 177 17.93 -1.65 -15.86
CA VAL A 177 16.95 -1.86 -16.94
C VAL A 177 16.55 -0.53 -17.61
N PRO A 178 17.52 0.21 -18.24
CA PRO A 178 17.33 1.60 -18.66
C PRO A 178 16.25 1.78 -19.73
N HIS A 179 16.04 0.78 -20.59
CA HIS A 179 15.00 0.82 -21.62
C HIS A 179 13.60 0.67 -21.02
N GLN A 180 13.43 -0.22 -20.04
CA GLN A 180 12.18 -0.39 -19.30
C GLN A 180 11.86 0.89 -18.51
N TRP A 181 12.84 1.38 -17.72
CA TRP A 181 12.71 2.63 -16.98
C TRP A 181 12.31 3.81 -17.87
N TRP A 182 12.95 3.96 -19.05
CA TRP A 182 12.61 5.03 -19.99
C TRP A 182 11.16 4.94 -20.45
N GLY A 183 10.67 3.73 -20.72
CA GLY A 183 9.28 3.51 -21.10
C GLY A 183 8.30 3.87 -19.97
N ASP A 184 8.60 3.47 -18.75
CA ASP A 184 7.76 3.77 -17.57
C ASP A 184 7.81 5.27 -17.20
N TYR A 185 8.98 5.91 -17.33
CA TYR A 185 9.12 7.34 -17.20
C TYR A 185 8.25 8.10 -18.22
N LEU A 186 8.28 7.70 -19.51
CA LEU A 186 7.45 8.32 -20.54
C LEU A 186 5.95 8.07 -20.29
N ALA A 187 5.58 6.91 -19.78
CA ALA A 187 4.20 6.58 -19.42
C ALA A 187 3.70 7.48 -18.27
N THR A 188 4.52 7.66 -17.23
CA THR A 188 4.20 8.50 -16.08
C THR A 188 4.12 9.98 -16.47
N LEU A 189 5.07 10.46 -17.28
CA LEU A 189 5.05 11.81 -17.81
C LEU A 189 3.82 12.05 -18.71
N GLY A 190 3.51 11.09 -19.60
CA GLY A 190 2.35 11.14 -20.46
C GLY A 190 1.04 11.20 -19.68
N ALA A 191 0.92 10.41 -18.62
CA ALA A 191 -0.23 10.46 -17.70
C ALA A 191 -0.39 11.84 -17.07
N ALA A 192 0.68 12.42 -16.54
CA ALA A 192 0.66 13.77 -15.94
C ALA A 192 0.33 14.85 -16.99
N ARG A 193 0.86 14.75 -18.23
CA ARG A 193 0.54 15.67 -19.34
C ARG A 193 -0.93 15.57 -19.79
N ILE A 194 -1.53 14.38 -19.72
CA ILE A 194 -3.00 14.22 -19.92
C ILE A 194 -3.76 15.01 -18.85
N GLY A 195 -3.36 14.91 -17.58
CA GLY A 195 -3.97 15.67 -16.49
C GLY A 195 -3.88 17.20 -16.72
N GLU A 196 -2.70 17.72 -17.08
CA GLU A 196 -2.51 19.14 -17.44
C GLU A 196 -3.48 19.57 -18.56
N ARG A 197 -3.51 18.82 -19.67
CA ARG A 197 -4.36 19.12 -20.82
C ARG A 197 -5.85 19.16 -20.47
N GLU A 198 -6.33 18.15 -19.74
CA GLU A 198 -7.74 18.05 -19.37
C GLU A 198 -8.14 19.15 -18.39
N LEU A 199 -7.26 19.51 -17.43
CA LEU A 199 -7.54 20.61 -16.50
C LEU A 199 -7.53 21.97 -17.18
N LEU A 200 -6.61 22.21 -18.12
CA LEU A 200 -6.63 23.44 -18.93
C LEU A 200 -7.92 23.54 -19.76
N ALA A 201 -8.39 22.44 -20.35
CA ALA A 201 -9.65 22.41 -21.06
C ALA A 201 -10.84 22.68 -20.13
N LEU A 202 -10.86 22.06 -18.95
CA LEU A 202 -11.90 22.26 -17.95
C LEU A 202 -11.94 23.72 -17.44
N GLY A 203 -10.76 24.32 -17.19
CA GLY A 203 -10.65 25.71 -16.75
C GLY A 203 -11.18 26.70 -17.79
N ARG A 204 -10.94 26.46 -19.08
CA ARG A 204 -11.50 27.27 -20.17
C ARG A 204 -13.01 27.11 -20.35
N GLU A 205 -13.54 25.90 -20.10
CA GLU A 205 -14.98 25.59 -20.21
C GLU A 205 -15.78 26.17 -19.05
N VAL A 206 -15.29 25.96 -17.81
CA VAL A 206 -16.04 26.27 -16.58
C VAL A 206 -15.70 27.66 -16.04
N GLY A 207 -14.49 28.16 -16.26
CA GLY A 207 -13.89 29.34 -15.65
C GLY A 207 -13.10 28.99 -14.38
N TRP A 208 -11.92 29.60 -14.25
CA TRP A 208 -11.00 29.31 -13.15
C TRP A 208 -11.57 29.69 -11.77
N ASP A 209 -12.17 30.85 -11.66
CA ASP A 209 -12.80 31.33 -10.41
C ASP A 209 -13.88 30.37 -9.91
N ARG A 210 -14.66 29.80 -10.85
CA ARG A 210 -15.69 28.82 -10.51
C ARG A 210 -15.10 27.48 -10.05
N LEU A 211 -13.95 27.08 -10.60
CA LEU A 211 -13.24 25.89 -10.14
C LEU A 211 -12.60 26.09 -8.76
N GLU A 212 -12.12 27.30 -8.45
CA GLU A 212 -11.62 27.65 -7.10
C GLU A 212 -12.77 27.71 -6.07
N ASP A 213 -13.90 28.30 -6.43
CA ASP A 213 -15.13 28.26 -5.60
C ASP A 213 -15.57 26.81 -5.35
N TYR A 214 -15.53 25.96 -6.40
CA TYR A 214 -15.83 24.53 -6.26
C TYR A 214 -14.84 23.85 -5.31
N ALA A 215 -13.54 24.06 -5.48
CA ALA A 215 -12.52 23.43 -4.64
C ALA A 215 -12.76 23.72 -3.15
N THR A 216 -13.06 24.98 -2.84
CA THR A 216 -13.40 25.41 -1.48
C THR A 216 -14.66 24.71 -0.96
N ALA A 217 -15.75 24.73 -1.74
CA ALA A 217 -17.01 24.11 -1.37
C ALA A 217 -16.91 22.59 -1.20
N TRP A 218 -16.11 21.91 -2.06
CA TRP A 218 -15.89 20.47 -1.99
C TRP A 218 -15.11 20.07 -0.73
N MET A 219 -14.10 20.86 -0.37
CA MET A 219 -13.34 20.61 0.87
C MET A 219 -14.22 20.85 2.11
N ASP A 220 -15.05 21.90 2.13
CA ASP A 220 -15.96 22.18 3.24
C ASP A 220 -17.02 21.08 3.38
N TYR A 221 -17.57 20.58 2.26
CA TYR A 221 -18.46 19.43 2.26
C TYR A 221 -17.78 18.18 2.81
N SER A 222 -16.54 17.93 2.40
CA SER A 222 -15.77 16.75 2.84
C SER A 222 -15.44 16.83 4.34
N GLU A 223 -15.13 18.02 4.85
CA GLU A 223 -14.96 18.27 6.29
C GLU A 223 -16.24 17.96 7.06
N GLU A 224 -17.41 18.45 6.59
CA GLU A 224 -18.68 18.17 7.26
C GLU A 224 -19.07 16.68 7.22
N ARG A 225 -18.75 15.97 6.12
CA ARG A 225 -18.92 14.51 6.06
C ARG A 225 -18.05 13.81 7.10
N MET A 226 -16.80 14.25 7.28
CA MET A 226 -15.90 13.71 8.30
C MET A 226 -16.41 14.04 9.71
N ARG A 227 -16.86 15.27 9.99
CA ARG A 227 -17.48 15.64 11.26
C ARG A 227 -18.67 14.74 11.59
N SER A 228 -19.55 14.53 10.60
CA SER A 228 -20.70 13.64 10.75
C SER A 228 -20.31 12.20 11.06
N ALA A 229 -19.26 11.67 10.41
CA ALA A 229 -18.74 10.34 10.70
C ALA A 229 -18.16 10.24 12.12
N ILE A 230 -17.42 11.26 12.57
CA ILE A 230 -16.84 11.29 13.91
C ILE A 230 -17.92 11.41 15.00
N ARG A 231 -18.94 12.22 14.81
CA ARG A 231 -20.09 12.34 15.74
C ARG A 231 -20.81 11.02 15.98
N ALA A 232 -20.76 10.10 15.02
CA ALA A 232 -21.37 8.76 15.14
C ALA A 232 -20.51 7.75 15.91
N LEU A 233 -19.26 8.08 16.22
CA LEU A 233 -18.34 7.22 16.97
C LEU A 233 -18.46 7.44 18.48
N PRO A 234 -18.17 6.43 19.31
CA PRO A 234 -18.06 6.61 20.76
C PRO A 234 -16.79 7.42 21.09
N ALA A 235 -16.89 8.29 22.09
CA ALA A 235 -15.74 8.98 22.65
C ALA A 235 -14.82 8.00 23.37
N GLY A 236 -13.51 8.16 23.23
CA GLY A 236 -12.56 7.35 23.97
C GLY A 236 -11.12 7.45 23.47
N THR A 237 -10.21 6.97 24.30
CA THR A 237 -8.80 6.78 23.94
C THR A 237 -8.45 5.31 24.07
N VAL A 238 -7.98 4.72 22.99
CA VAL A 238 -7.64 3.30 22.85
C VAL A 238 -6.24 3.15 22.27
N SER A 239 -5.62 1.99 22.47
CA SER A 239 -4.30 1.73 21.88
C SER A 239 -4.13 0.26 21.54
N ARG A 240 -3.34 0.01 20.49
CA ARG A 240 -2.87 -1.33 20.10
C ARG A 240 -1.42 -1.26 19.68
N THR A 241 -0.74 -2.39 19.81
CA THR A 241 0.62 -2.58 19.30
C THR A 241 0.60 -3.72 18.31
N SER A 242 1.08 -3.47 17.12
CA SER A 242 1.38 -4.47 16.09
C SER A 242 2.89 -4.69 16.03
N TRP A 243 3.37 -5.86 15.68
CA TRP A 243 4.78 -6.23 15.80
C TRP A 243 5.36 -6.68 14.48
N HIS A 244 6.41 -6.01 14.03
CA HIS A 244 7.25 -6.49 12.93
C HIS A 244 8.24 -7.54 13.45
N ASP A 245 8.44 -8.60 12.69
CA ASP A 245 9.37 -9.68 13.02
C ASP A 245 10.82 -9.19 13.18
N PRO A 246 11.63 -9.89 13.99
CA PRO A 246 13.06 -9.57 14.07
C PRO A 246 13.78 -9.87 12.75
N MET A 247 14.72 -8.99 12.40
CA MET A 247 15.65 -9.15 11.30
C MET A 247 17.04 -8.62 11.68
N PRO A 248 18.10 -8.83 10.87
CA PRO A 248 19.42 -8.29 11.21
C PRO A 248 19.40 -6.78 11.47
N ASN A 249 20.05 -6.35 12.55
CA ASN A 249 20.12 -4.96 13.04
C ASN A 249 18.81 -4.39 13.61
N THR A 250 17.84 -5.23 13.95
CA THR A 250 16.63 -4.86 14.71
C THR A 250 16.65 -5.52 16.09
N PRO A 251 15.78 -5.11 17.02
CA PRO A 251 15.64 -5.79 18.31
C PRO A 251 15.31 -7.29 18.15
N PRO A 252 15.82 -8.16 19.06
CA PRO A 252 15.68 -9.62 18.93
C PRO A 252 14.22 -10.10 19.04
N ASP A 253 13.36 -9.35 19.72
CA ASP A 253 11.92 -9.64 19.84
C ASP A 253 11.08 -9.00 18.73
N GLY A 254 11.73 -8.33 17.76
CA GLY A 254 11.06 -7.57 16.71
C GLY A 254 10.83 -6.10 17.07
N ILE A 255 10.07 -5.40 16.23
CA ILE A 255 9.84 -3.96 16.36
C ILE A 255 8.38 -3.71 16.77
N PRO A 256 8.11 -3.20 17.97
CA PRO A 256 6.76 -2.81 18.37
C PRO A 256 6.34 -1.51 17.68
N ILE A 257 5.15 -1.50 17.11
CA ILE A 257 4.51 -0.32 16.51
C ILE A 257 3.20 -0.07 17.24
N LYS A 258 3.23 0.93 18.10
CA LYS A 258 2.11 1.33 18.95
C LYS A 258 1.36 2.51 18.33
N ALA A 259 0.05 2.39 18.23
CA ALA A 259 -0.83 3.50 17.91
C ALA A 259 -1.75 3.80 19.09
N VAL A 260 -1.85 5.07 19.47
CA VAL A 260 -2.83 5.57 20.43
C VAL A 260 -3.85 6.39 19.65
N VAL A 261 -5.11 5.99 19.68
CA VAL A 261 -6.19 6.64 18.95
C VAL A 261 -7.16 7.28 19.93
N THR A 262 -7.37 8.58 19.80
CA THR A 262 -8.37 9.35 20.57
C THR A 262 -9.47 9.81 19.65
N VAL A 263 -10.69 9.41 19.92
CA VAL A 263 -11.91 9.90 19.24
C VAL A 263 -12.62 10.88 20.17
N ASP A 264 -12.77 12.10 19.69
CA ASP A 264 -13.48 13.18 20.40
C ASP A 264 -14.67 13.67 19.55
N PRO A 265 -15.87 13.12 19.75
CA PRO A 265 -17.07 13.54 19.02
C PRO A 265 -17.54 14.96 19.37
N ALA A 266 -17.16 15.51 20.53
CA ALA A 266 -17.52 16.87 20.94
C ALA A 266 -16.72 17.93 20.18
N GLU A 267 -15.40 17.68 20.03
CA GLU A 267 -14.50 18.52 19.21
C GLU A 267 -14.51 18.09 17.73
N GLU A 268 -15.20 16.98 17.41
CA GLU A 268 -15.31 16.41 16.06
C GLU A 268 -13.93 16.10 15.46
N THR A 269 -13.05 15.44 16.24
CA THR A 269 -11.68 15.11 15.81
C THR A 269 -11.32 13.67 16.13
N ILE A 270 -10.42 13.11 15.31
CA ILE A 270 -9.69 11.87 15.62
C ILE A 270 -8.21 12.22 15.65
N THR A 271 -7.54 11.81 16.73
CA THR A 271 -6.10 11.97 16.89
C THR A 271 -5.44 10.59 16.93
N VAL A 272 -4.44 10.37 16.07
CA VAL A 272 -3.58 9.20 16.08
C VAL A 272 -2.19 9.63 16.55
N ASP A 273 -1.75 9.15 17.70
CA ASP A 273 -0.44 9.46 18.27
C ASP A 273 0.52 8.29 18.05
N LEU A 274 1.58 8.52 17.26
CA LEU A 274 2.65 7.58 16.94
C LEU A 274 3.98 7.95 17.60
N ARG A 275 4.03 8.93 18.49
CA ARG A 275 5.28 9.46 19.06
C ARG A 275 5.94 8.52 20.06
N ASP A 276 5.17 7.61 20.68
CA ASP A 276 5.69 6.61 21.64
C ASP A 276 6.06 5.32 20.88
N ASN A 277 7.02 5.43 19.95
CA ASN A 277 7.58 4.33 19.16
C ASN A 277 9.11 4.42 19.14
N PRO A 278 9.83 3.34 18.76
CA PRO A 278 11.28 3.35 18.70
C PRO A 278 11.85 4.45 17.79
N ASP A 279 13.08 4.85 18.06
CA ASP A 279 13.85 5.70 17.14
C ASP A 279 14.09 5.01 15.81
N CYS A 280 14.44 5.77 14.79
CA CYS A 280 14.89 5.22 13.51
C CYS A 280 16.01 4.21 13.73
N LEU A 281 15.93 3.08 13.03
CA LEU A 281 16.91 2.00 13.10
C LEU A 281 17.86 2.04 11.88
N PRO A 282 19.05 1.46 11.98
CA PRO A 282 20.00 1.35 10.86
C PRO A 282 19.55 0.22 9.88
N VAL A 283 18.35 0.34 9.36
CA VAL A 283 17.68 -0.56 8.42
C VAL A 283 16.80 0.23 7.46
N GLY A 284 16.40 -0.35 6.35
CA GLY A 284 15.54 0.29 5.33
C GLY A 284 14.05 0.34 5.68
N LEU A 285 13.66 -0.07 6.88
CA LEU A 285 12.26 -0.17 7.32
C LEU A 285 11.66 1.15 7.81
N ASN A 286 12.46 2.21 8.03
CA ASN A 286 11.96 3.47 8.57
C ASN A 286 10.97 4.12 7.61
N LEU A 287 9.86 4.65 8.14
CA LEU A 287 8.87 5.34 7.33
C LEU A 287 9.36 6.74 6.93
N SER A 288 8.92 7.18 5.76
CA SER A 288 8.84 8.61 5.45
C SER A 288 7.68 9.25 6.23
N GLU A 289 7.72 10.56 6.46
CA GLU A 289 6.60 11.28 7.08
C GLU A 289 5.29 11.03 6.32
N ALA A 290 5.35 11.02 4.98
CA ALA A 290 4.22 10.75 4.11
C ALA A 290 3.61 9.38 4.37
N CYS A 291 4.44 8.33 4.48
CA CYS A 291 3.96 6.97 4.76
C CYS A 291 3.41 6.84 6.18
N ALA A 292 4.07 7.43 7.18
CA ALA A 292 3.57 7.40 8.56
C ALA A 292 2.17 8.02 8.67
N ARG A 293 1.96 9.19 8.05
CA ARG A 293 0.64 9.85 7.99
C ARG A 293 -0.37 9.04 7.17
N SER A 294 0.01 8.59 5.96
CA SER A 294 -0.89 7.80 5.11
C SER A 294 -1.35 6.52 5.80
N ALA A 295 -0.44 5.78 6.44
CA ALA A 295 -0.76 4.54 7.15
C ALA A 295 -1.73 4.78 8.33
N ALA A 296 -1.51 5.85 9.11
CA ALA A 296 -2.44 6.24 10.15
C ALA A 296 -3.83 6.59 9.59
N LEU A 297 -3.89 7.36 8.51
CA LEU A 297 -5.14 7.71 7.82
C LEU A 297 -5.85 6.48 7.25
N ILE A 298 -5.11 5.51 6.69
CA ILE A 298 -5.67 4.23 6.21
C ILE A 298 -6.40 3.51 7.34
N GLY A 299 -5.77 3.34 8.50
CA GLY A 299 -6.40 2.70 9.65
C GLY A 299 -7.67 3.41 10.11
N VAL A 300 -7.71 4.74 10.08
CA VAL A 300 -8.91 5.53 10.39
C VAL A 300 -9.98 5.32 9.31
N PHE A 301 -9.66 5.49 8.02
CA PHE A 301 -10.64 5.37 6.92
C PHE A 301 -11.20 3.96 6.77
N ASN A 302 -10.45 2.92 7.14
CA ASN A 302 -10.94 1.54 7.21
C ASN A 302 -11.99 1.35 8.31
N SER A 303 -12.07 2.27 9.27
CA SER A 303 -12.88 2.14 10.50
C SER A 303 -14.08 3.06 10.57
N ILE A 304 -14.28 3.96 9.59
CA ILE A 304 -15.35 4.96 9.55
C ILE A 304 -16.24 4.81 8.31
N ASP A 305 -17.25 5.67 8.17
CA ASP A 305 -18.12 5.71 6.98
C ASP A 305 -17.30 5.79 5.67
N PRO A 306 -17.38 4.78 4.79
CA PRO A 306 -16.64 4.77 3.53
C PRO A 306 -17.07 5.89 2.56
N GLY A 307 -18.22 6.52 2.79
CA GLY A 307 -18.71 7.64 2.00
C GLY A 307 -18.04 8.98 2.30
N VAL A 308 -17.11 9.06 3.26
CA VAL A 308 -16.32 10.27 3.51
C VAL A 308 -15.30 10.47 2.38
N PRO A 309 -15.33 11.61 1.66
CA PRO A 309 -14.35 11.88 0.60
C PRO A 309 -12.92 11.97 1.16
N LYS A 310 -11.97 11.32 0.49
CA LYS A 310 -10.57 11.30 0.90
C LYS A 310 -9.80 12.46 0.25
N ASN A 311 -9.88 13.64 0.86
CA ASN A 311 -9.22 14.85 0.37
C ASN A 311 -8.81 15.78 1.52
N ALA A 312 -8.15 16.87 1.20
CA ALA A 312 -7.65 17.85 2.19
C ALA A 312 -8.73 18.40 3.13
N GLY A 313 -10.00 18.45 2.69
CA GLY A 313 -11.11 18.90 3.53
C GLY A 313 -11.40 17.93 4.68
N ALA A 314 -11.54 16.65 4.39
CA ALA A 314 -11.76 15.62 5.41
C ALA A 314 -10.58 15.54 6.41
N TYR A 315 -9.35 15.75 5.92
CA TYR A 315 -8.15 15.66 6.77
C TYR A 315 -8.03 16.76 7.82
N ARG A 316 -8.78 17.87 7.69
CA ARG A 316 -8.83 18.94 8.70
C ARG A 316 -9.28 18.46 10.08
N ARG A 317 -9.94 17.30 10.16
CA ARG A 317 -10.46 16.69 11.40
C ARG A 317 -9.62 15.53 11.93
N LEU A 318 -8.51 15.23 11.25
CA LEU A 318 -7.62 14.12 11.57
C LEU A 318 -6.25 14.65 11.99
N ASN A 319 -5.84 14.37 13.22
CA ASN A 319 -4.55 14.76 13.75
C ASN A 319 -3.64 13.52 13.80
N VAL A 320 -2.53 13.53 13.06
CA VAL A 320 -1.49 12.50 13.17
C VAL A 320 -0.28 13.12 13.85
N LEU A 321 0.00 12.70 15.09
CA LEU A 321 1.10 13.22 15.90
C LEU A 321 2.34 12.36 15.66
N LEU A 322 3.34 12.96 15.08
CA LEU A 322 4.64 12.37 14.76
C LEU A 322 5.77 13.05 15.55
N ARG A 323 6.89 12.38 15.69
CA ARG A 323 8.15 12.99 16.16
C ARG A 323 9.29 12.74 15.19
N GLU A 324 10.29 13.58 15.24
CA GLU A 324 11.54 13.39 14.50
C GLU A 324 12.32 12.18 15.03
N ASN A 325 13.10 11.56 14.15
CA ASN A 325 13.91 10.37 14.44
C ASN A 325 13.09 9.23 15.05
N CYS A 326 11.90 8.98 14.53
CA CYS A 326 11.04 7.86 14.92
C CYS A 326 10.82 6.94 13.72
N ILE A 327 10.85 5.62 13.95
CA ILE A 327 10.71 4.62 12.87
C ILE A 327 9.41 4.76 12.08
N CYS A 328 8.33 5.19 12.73
CA CYS A 328 7.04 5.53 12.12
C CYS A 328 6.71 7.03 12.26
N GLY A 329 7.71 7.88 12.11
CA GLY A 329 7.60 9.33 12.28
C GLY A 329 8.26 10.11 11.15
N ILE A 330 9.13 11.07 11.51
CA ILE A 330 9.82 11.97 10.59
C ILE A 330 11.29 11.57 10.52
N PRO A 331 11.73 10.91 9.43
CA PRO A 331 13.13 10.49 9.29
C PRO A 331 14.03 11.70 9.03
N ARG A 332 15.27 11.63 9.50
CA ARG A 332 16.32 12.61 9.16
C ARG A 332 17.28 12.00 8.15
N HIS A 333 17.68 12.77 7.12
CA HIS A 333 18.75 12.36 6.24
C HIS A 333 20.03 12.05 7.07
N PRO A 334 20.71 10.90 6.83
CA PRO A 334 20.61 9.97 5.70
C PRO A 334 19.84 8.67 5.99
N THR A 335 18.88 8.66 6.90
CA THR A 335 18.10 7.45 7.26
C THR A 335 17.47 6.81 6.01
N SER A 336 17.65 5.50 5.78
CA SER A 336 16.99 4.79 4.68
C SER A 336 15.50 4.59 4.95
N CYS A 337 14.69 4.84 3.93
CA CYS A 337 13.24 4.62 3.88
C CYS A 337 12.88 3.68 2.71
N SER A 338 13.73 2.71 2.41
CA SER A 338 13.61 1.85 1.23
C SER A 338 12.32 1.06 1.19
N VAL A 339 11.84 0.58 2.36
CA VAL A 339 10.66 -0.28 2.51
C VAL A 339 9.48 0.46 3.17
N ALA A 340 9.44 1.78 3.04
CA ALA A 340 8.52 2.64 3.80
C ALA A 340 7.03 2.48 3.41
N THR A 341 6.71 1.92 2.24
CA THR A 341 5.32 1.74 1.77
C THR A 341 4.64 0.49 2.33
N THR A 342 5.41 -0.42 2.88
CA THR A 342 5.01 -1.75 3.34
C THR A 342 5.44 -1.98 4.80
N ASN A 343 5.62 -3.20 5.24
CA ASN A 343 6.17 -3.58 6.55
C ASN A 343 5.70 -2.65 7.71
N ILE A 344 6.52 -1.69 8.16
CA ILE A 344 6.16 -0.79 9.28
C ILE A 344 4.89 0.04 8.97
N ALA A 345 4.63 0.42 7.72
CA ALA A 345 3.40 1.12 7.36
C ALA A 345 2.16 0.25 7.57
N ASP A 346 2.25 -1.03 7.21
CA ASP A 346 1.16 -2.00 7.45
C ASP A 346 0.91 -2.18 8.95
N HIS A 347 1.97 -2.23 9.78
CA HIS A 347 1.81 -2.28 11.24
C HIS A 347 1.16 -1.03 11.81
N VAL A 348 1.47 0.17 11.29
CA VAL A 348 0.78 1.41 11.69
C VAL A 348 -0.71 1.32 11.34
N ALA A 349 -1.06 0.95 10.11
CA ALA A 349 -2.45 0.83 9.67
C ALA A 349 -3.21 -0.24 10.49
N ASN A 350 -2.59 -1.42 10.69
CA ASN A 350 -3.12 -2.51 11.50
C ASN A 350 -3.31 -2.09 12.97
N ALA A 351 -2.33 -1.43 13.58
CA ALA A 351 -2.44 -0.96 14.96
C ALA A 351 -3.57 0.06 15.13
N VAL A 352 -3.75 0.98 14.18
CA VAL A 352 -4.82 2.00 14.21
C VAL A 352 -6.19 1.35 14.05
N GLN A 353 -6.40 0.50 13.02
CA GLN A 353 -7.70 -0.14 12.80
C GLN A 353 -8.08 -1.12 13.91
N ALA A 354 -7.10 -1.85 14.47
CA ALA A 354 -7.32 -2.74 15.60
C ALA A 354 -7.56 -1.96 16.91
N ALA A 355 -6.92 -0.80 17.12
CA ALA A 355 -7.24 0.10 18.23
C ALA A 355 -8.67 0.63 18.12
N MET A 356 -9.10 1.08 16.93
CA MET A 356 -10.49 1.52 16.70
C MET A 356 -11.50 0.42 17.07
N ALA A 357 -11.17 -0.85 16.83
CA ALA A 357 -12.03 -1.97 17.21
C ALA A 357 -12.22 -2.12 18.73
N GLU A 358 -11.32 -1.58 19.56
CA GLU A 358 -11.46 -1.61 21.04
C GLU A 358 -12.51 -0.61 21.55
N LEU A 359 -12.87 0.42 20.74
CA LEU A 359 -13.87 1.40 21.15
C LEU A 359 -15.24 0.76 21.36
N GLN A 360 -15.71 -0.01 20.38
CA GLN A 360 -17.03 -0.63 20.39
C GLN A 360 -17.10 -1.78 19.37
N ASP A 361 -17.99 -2.76 19.60
CA ASP A 361 -18.35 -3.74 18.56
C ASP A 361 -19.00 -3.03 17.36
N GLY A 362 -18.65 -3.45 16.17
CA GLY A 362 -19.12 -2.81 14.94
C GLY A 362 -18.18 -1.74 14.37
N ILE A 363 -17.02 -1.50 15.00
CA ILE A 363 -16.01 -0.52 14.56
C ILE A 363 -14.66 -1.21 14.39
N GLY A 364 -13.79 -0.64 13.54
CA GLY A 364 -12.44 -1.12 13.32
C GLY A 364 -12.36 -2.47 12.63
N LEU A 365 -11.17 -3.01 12.48
CA LEU A 365 -10.88 -4.30 11.88
C LEU A 365 -9.82 -5.04 12.70
N ALA A 366 -9.66 -6.34 12.46
CA ALA A 366 -8.50 -7.09 12.92
C ALA A 366 -7.24 -6.67 12.13
N GLU A 367 -6.08 -7.28 12.38
CA GLU A 367 -4.90 -7.06 11.57
C GLU A 367 -5.01 -7.80 10.22
N ALA A 368 -4.72 -7.12 9.14
CA ALA A 368 -4.55 -7.71 7.82
C ALA A 368 -3.19 -8.41 7.71
N GLY A 369 -3.07 -9.32 6.76
CA GLY A 369 -1.86 -10.03 6.45
C GLY A 369 -0.69 -9.11 6.11
N LEU A 370 0.51 -9.58 6.40
CA LEU A 370 1.77 -8.85 6.29
C LEU A 370 2.52 -9.26 5.02
N VAL A 371 3.36 -8.38 4.50
CA VAL A 371 3.86 -8.44 3.13
C VAL A 371 5.33 -8.76 2.95
N LEU A 372 5.69 -8.72 1.68
CA LEU A 372 6.95 -8.97 1.01
C LEU A 372 7.57 -10.35 1.25
N PRO A 373 6.75 -11.45 1.31
CA PRO A 373 7.33 -12.76 1.13
C PRO A 373 7.93 -12.88 -0.30
N PRO A 374 8.79 -13.86 -0.59
CA PRO A 374 9.37 -14.03 -1.92
C PRO A 374 8.38 -14.03 -3.10
N SER A 375 7.14 -14.44 -2.85
CA SER A 375 6.07 -14.41 -3.87
C SER A 375 5.44 -13.03 -4.09
N ILE A 376 5.84 -12.05 -3.28
CA ILE A 376 5.61 -10.61 -3.47
C ILE A 376 6.98 -9.96 -3.26
N GLY A 377 7.91 -10.24 -4.14
CA GLY A 377 9.30 -9.83 -4.03
C GLY A 377 9.88 -9.45 -5.38
N VAL A 378 11.14 -9.02 -5.39
CA VAL A 378 11.81 -8.60 -6.62
C VAL A 378 12.62 -9.76 -7.19
N VAL A 379 12.28 -10.16 -8.41
CA VAL A 379 12.98 -11.20 -9.19
C VAL A 379 13.93 -10.52 -10.17
N SER A 380 15.16 -10.99 -10.25
CA SER A 380 16.18 -10.46 -11.15
C SER A 380 17.11 -11.56 -11.67
N GLY A 381 17.77 -11.26 -12.79
CA GLY A 381 18.72 -12.18 -13.43
C GLY A 381 18.99 -11.79 -14.86
N THR A 382 19.59 -12.69 -15.63
CA THR A 382 19.76 -12.56 -17.08
C THR A 382 18.81 -13.52 -17.79
N ASP A 383 17.95 -13.00 -18.65
CA ASP A 383 17.00 -13.82 -19.42
C ASP A 383 17.76 -14.59 -20.52
N PRO A 384 17.84 -15.93 -20.45
CA PRO A 384 18.59 -16.72 -21.42
C PRO A 384 17.98 -16.67 -22.84
N ARG A 385 16.71 -16.28 -22.96
CA ARG A 385 16.01 -16.15 -24.26
C ARG A 385 16.47 -14.93 -25.05
N THR A 386 16.91 -13.87 -24.33
CA THR A 386 17.26 -12.57 -24.94
C THR A 386 18.70 -12.15 -24.68
N GLY A 387 19.35 -12.71 -23.65
CA GLY A 387 20.66 -12.31 -23.17
C GLY A 387 20.66 -10.97 -22.41
N HIS A 388 19.49 -10.42 -22.07
CA HIS A 388 19.34 -9.16 -21.36
C HIS A 388 19.06 -9.38 -19.88
N ASP A 389 19.57 -8.47 -19.05
CA ASP A 389 19.22 -8.44 -17.64
C ASP A 389 17.77 -7.97 -17.47
N PHE A 390 17.12 -8.55 -16.45
CA PHE A 390 15.77 -8.14 -16.02
C PHE A 390 15.74 -7.91 -14.52
N VAL A 391 14.90 -6.98 -14.10
CA VAL A 391 14.48 -6.75 -12.72
C VAL A 391 12.99 -6.44 -12.76
N ASN A 392 12.20 -7.16 -11.97
CA ASN A 392 10.77 -6.89 -11.83
C ASN A 392 10.28 -7.39 -10.47
N GLU A 393 9.33 -6.68 -9.89
CA GLU A 393 8.58 -7.16 -8.75
C GLU A 393 7.44 -8.06 -9.23
N VAL A 394 7.23 -9.20 -8.56
CA VAL A 394 6.15 -10.13 -8.85
C VAL A 394 5.11 -10.10 -7.73
N TYR A 395 3.84 -10.24 -8.09
CA TYR A 395 2.69 -10.36 -7.18
C TYR A 395 2.01 -11.73 -7.37
N LEU A 396 2.81 -12.81 -7.29
CA LEU A 396 2.33 -14.20 -7.37
C LEU A 396 1.60 -14.62 -6.11
N GLY A 397 2.05 -14.14 -4.94
CA GLY A 397 1.41 -14.34 -3.65
C GLY A 397 0.28 -13.36 -3.39
N ILE A 398 -0.45 -13.63 -2.32
CA ILE A 398 -1.45 -12.74 -1.71
C ILE A 398 -1.29 -12.86 -0.20
N THR A 399 -1.81 -11.88 0.55
CA THR A 399 -1.94 -11.99 2.00
C THR A 399 -3.41 -12.00 2.39
N GLY A 400 -3.72 -12.49 3.59
CA GLY A 400 -5.08 -12.58 4.08
C GLY A 400 -5.65 -11.23 4.53
N GLY A 401 -6.79 -10.82 4.02
CA GLY A 401 -7.52 -9.66 4.52
C GLY A 401 -8.02 -9.84 5.94
N ALA A 402 -8.11 -8.75 6.70
CA ALA A 402 -8.61 -8.74 8.08
C ALA A 402 -10.09 -9.09 8.17
N GLY A 403 -10.49 -9.81 9.22
CA GLY A 403 -11.89 -9.90 9.62
C GLY A 403 -12.42 -8.52 10.03
N ALA A 404 -13.63 -8.19 9.59
CA ALA A 404 -14.28 -6.91 9.80
C ALA A 404 -15.62 -7.06 10.56
N PRO A 405 -16.21 -5.99 11.09
CA PRO A 405 -17.44 -6.08 11.90
C PRO A 405 -18.64 -6.73 11.23
N ALA A 406 -18.72 -6.66 9.90
CA ALA A 406 -19.87 -7.09 9.12
C ALA A 406 -19.55 -8.14 8.05
N CYS A 407 -18.28 -8.44 7.79
CA CYS A 407 -17.87 -9.36 6.74
C CYS A 407 -16.56 -10.09 7.08
N ASP A 408 -16.38 -11.23 6.43
CA ASP A 408 -15.12 -11.96 6.45
C ASP A 408 -14.01 -11.19 5.71
N GLY A 409 -12.78 -11.49 6.03
CA GLY A 409 -11.61 -10.93 5.39
C GLY A 409 -11.61 -11.18 3.88
N TRP A 410 -11.14 -10.18 3.14
CA TRP A 410 -11.00 -10.25 1.68
C TRP A 410 -9.95 -11.29 1.31
N LEU A 411 -10.29 -12.25 0.44
CA LEU A 411 -9.43 -13.41 0.15
C LEU A 411 -8.09 -13.06 -0.51
N SER A 412 -8.05 -11.99 -1.29
CA SER A 412 -6.85 -11.63 -2.02
C SER A 412 -6.56 -10.14 -1.88
N ILE A 413 -5.79 -9.79 -0.87
CA ILE A 413 -5.16 -8.47 -0.80
C ILE A 413 -3.65 -8.63 -0.93
N VAL A 414 -2.95 -7.62 -1.42
CA VAL A 414 -1.50 -7.60 -1.37
C VAL A 414 -1.07 -7.13 0.01
N HIS A 415 -1.55 -5.98 0.46
CA HIS A 415 -1.35 -5.49 1.82
C HIS A 415 -2.36 -4.38 2.18
N VAL A 416 -2.45 -4.05 3.48
CA VAL A 416 -3.42 -3.07 3.99
C VAL A 416 -3.15 -1.66 3.47
N GLY A 417 -1.89 -1.27 3.28
CA GLY A 417 -1.48 0.03 2.75
C GLY A 417 -2.03 0.33 1.35
N ASN A 418 -2.25 -0.71 0.56
CA ASN A 418 -2.84 -0.62 -0.78
C ASN A 418 -4.37 -0.71 -0.77
N ALA A 419 -5.00 -0.99 0.36
CA ALA A 419 -6.45 -1.21 0.49
C ALA A 419 -7.01 -2.23 -0.54
N GLY A 420 -6.21 -3.21 -0.94
CA GLY A 420 -6.58 -4.22 -1.93
C GLY A 420 -6.57 -3.72 -3.39
N LEU A 421 -5.99 -2.56 -3.69
CA LEU A 421 -5.99 -1.97 -5.04
C LEU A 421 -4.77 -2.37 -5.90
N CYS A 422 -3.79 -3.08 -5.37
CA CYS A 422 -2.82 -3.82 -6.18
C CYS A 422 -3.42 -5.14 -6.66
N PHE A 423 -3.07 -5.50 -7.88
CA PHE A 423 -3.61 -6.69 -8.55
C PHE A 423 -2.60 -7.83 -8.47
N GLN A 424 -3.12 -9.03 -8.26
CA GLN A 424 -2.34 -10.25 -8.33
C GLN A 424 -1.92 -10.52 -9.78
N ASP A 425 -0.68 -10.95 -9.97
CA ASP A 425 -0.15 -11.22 -11.29
C ASP A 425 -0.80 -12.44 -11.95
N SER A 426 -0.88 -12.39 -13.29
CA SER A 426 -1.15 -13.56 -14.11
C SER A 426 0.12 -14.39 -14.20
N VAL A 427 0.01 -15.68 -13.84
CA VAL A 427 1.11 -16.65 -13.96
C VAL A 427 1.65 -16.69 -15.40
N GLU A 428 0.75 -16.72 -16.38
CA GLU A 428 1.11 -16.80 -17.80
C GLU A 428 1.89 -15.57 -18.28
N LEU A 429 1.52 -14.39 -17.81
CA LEU A 429 2.22 -13.15 -18.19
C LEU A 429 3.60 -13.08 -17.53
N ASP A 430 3.73 -13.53 -16.30
CA ASP A 430 5.03 -13.56 -15.61
C ASP A 430 5.98 -14.56 -16.28
N GLU A 431 5.52 -15.77 -16.61
CA GLU A 431 6.32 -16.78 -17.31
C GLU A 431 6.71 -16.34 -18.73
N ILE A 432 5.87 -15.56 -19.41
CA ILE A 432 6.21 -14.96 -20.71
C ILE A 432 7.29 -13.88 -20.57
N ARG A 433 7.18 -13.04 -19.53
CA ARG A 433 8.05 -11.87 -19.36
C ARG A 433 9.39 -12.19 -18.71
N GLN A 434 9.38 -13.05 -17.68
CA GLN A 434 10.57 -13.49 -16.94
C GLN A 434 10.85 -14.97 -17.19
N PRO A 435 12.12 -15.41 -17.09
CA PRO A 435 12.48 -16.82 -17.24
C PRO A 435 12.19 -17.61 -15.96
N ILE A 436 10.94 -17.57 -15.49
CA ILE A 436 10.45 -18.30 -14.32
C ILE A 436 9.39 -19.32 -14.70
N PHE A 437 9.19 -20.31 -13.84
CA PHE A 437 8.12 -21.29 -13.90
C PHE A 437 7.38 -21.32 -12.56
N VAL A 438 6.05 -21.20 -12.59
CA VAL A 438 5.19 -21.24 -11.40
C VAL A 438 4.56 -22.63 -11.30
N GLN A 439 5.07 -23.44 -10.37
CA GLN A 439 4.60 -24.81 -10.15
C GLN A 439 3.20 -24.85 -9.52
N SER A 440 2.95 -24.00 -8.53
CA SER A 440 1.65 -23.94 -7.86
C SER A 440 1.41 -22.61 -7.16
N ARG A 441 0.13 -22.29 -7.02
CA ARG A 441 -0.37 -21.17 -6.24
C ARG A 441 -1.72 -21.57 -5.63
N ARG A 442 -1.81 -21.59 -4.29
CA ARG A 442 -3.00 -22.07 -3.60
C ARG A 442 -3.23 -21.36 -2.26
N LEU A 443 -4.48 -21.28 -1.83
CA LEU A 443 -4.84 -20.90 -0.47
C LEU A 443 -4.49 -22.04 0.51
N ILE A 444 -4.09 -21.68 1.72
CA ILE A 444 -3.70 -22.63 2.76
C ILE A 444 -4.89 -22.86 3.69
N PRO A 445 -5.46 -24.07 3.76
CA PRO A 445 -6.53 -24.38 4.70
C PRO A 445 -6.08 -24.11 6.15
N ASP A 446 -7.03 -23.70 6.99
CA ASP A 446 -6.84 -23.45 8.43
C ASP A 446 -5.85 -22.31 8.77
N SER A 447 -5.46 -21.51 7.78
CA SER A 447 -4.56 -20.36 7.97
C SER A 447 -5.30 -19.04 8.22
N GLU A 448 -6.62 -19.04 8.23
CA GLU A 448 -7.42 -17.88 8.60
C GLU A 448 -7.34 -17.59 10.11
N GLY A 449 -7.40 -16.33 10.51
CA GLY A 449 -7.74 -15.96 11.89
C GLY A 449 -9.21 -16.23 12.14
N ALA A 450 -9.50 -17.21 13.00
CA ALA A 450 -10.89 -17.56 13.29
C ALA A 450 -11.60 -16.42 14.05
N GLY A 451 -12.88 -16.19 13.72
CA GLY A 451 -13.69 -15.14 14.32
C GLY A 451 -15.18 -15.31 14.00
N ARG A 452 -16.03 -14.48 14.60
CA ARG A 452 -17.42 -14.30 14.15
C ARG A 452 -17.42 -13.96 12.66
N PHE A 453 -16.49 -13.08 12.27
CA PHE A 453 -16.05 -12.86 10.90
C PHE A 453 -14.57 -13.24 10.84
N ARG A 454 -14.26 -14.27 10.06
CA ARG A 454 -12.90 -14.74 9.95
C ARG A 454 -12.03 -13.81 9.14
N GLY A 455 -10.72 -13.81 9.40
CA GLY A 455 -9.73 -13.33 8.46
C GLY A 455 -9.70 -14.19 7.20
N ALA A 456 -9.02 -13.74 6.17
CA ALA A 456 -8.79 -14.55 4.99
C ALA A 456 -7.58 -15.48 5.18
N LEU A 457 -7.49 -16.49 4.32
CA LEU A 457 -6.41 -17.46 4.34
C LEU A 457 -5.11 -16.86 3.81
N GLY A 458 -3.98 -17.41 4.24
CA GLY A 458 -2.69 -17.23 3.58
C GLY A 458 -2.60 -18.01 2.27
N CYS A 459 -1.55 -17.73 1.51
CA CYS A 459 -1.27 -18.33 0.21
C CYS A 459 0.10 -19.03 0.21
N GLU A 460 0.19 -20.17 -0.46
CA GLU A 460 1.46 -20.79 -0.84
C GLU A 460 1.67 -20.58 -2.34
N ALA A 461 2.82 -20.02 -2.72
CA ALA A 461 3.28 -19.99 -4.10
C ALA A 461 4.61 -20.73 -4.21
N ILE A 462 4.73 -21.60 -5.22
CA ILE A 462 5.96 -22.36 -5.51
C ILE A 462 6.39 -21.98 -6.92
N PHE A 463 7.57 -21.38 -7.07
CA PHE A 463 8.10 -20.99 -8.37
C PHE A 463 9.64 -20.97 -8.36
N GLY A 464 10.25 -20.95 -9.53
CA GLY A 464 11.70 -20.94 -9.65
C GLY A 464 12.15 -20.63 -11.08
N PRO A 465 13.47 -20.67 -11.34
CA PRO A 465 14.04 -20.41 -12.66
C PRO A 465 13.72 -21.53 -13.66
N THR A 466 13.68 -21.17 -14.94
CA THR A 466 13.60 -22.15 -16.04
C THR A 466 15.00 -22.70 -16.40
N GLU A 467 15.84 -21.91 -17.07
CA GLU A 467 17.10 -22.37 -17.67
C GLU A 467 18.35 -21.66 -17.09
N ALA A 468 18.19 -20.49 -16.48
CA ALA A 468 19.28 -19.69 -15.91
C ALA A 468 18.98 -19.31 -14.46
N PRO A 469 19.99 -19.12 -13.60
CA PRO A 469 19.79 -18.71 -12.22
C PRO A 469 19.03 -17.39 -12.10
N ILE A 470 18.19 -17.28 -11.06
CA ILE A 470 17.52 -16.02 -10.69
C ILE A 470 17.82 -15.66 -9.25
N CYS A 471 17.82 -14.37 -8.96
CA CYS A 471 17.83 -13.84 -7.61
C CYS A 471 16.41 -13.39 -7.21
N ILE A 472 16.00 -13.69 -5.98
CA ILE A 472 14.77 -13.18 -5.38
C ILE A 472 15.14 -12.42 -4.13
N ALA A 473 14.85 -11.10 -4.11
CA ALA A 473 15.03 -10.24 -2.95
C ALA A 473 13.66 -9.98 -2.28
N TYR A 474 13.61 -10.11 -0.95
CA TYR A 474 12.37 -10.03 -0.19
C TYR A 474 12.60 -9.53 1.25
N VAL A 475 11.52 -9.03 1.87
CA VAL A 475 11.48 -8.59 3.28
C VAL A 475 10.18 -9.11 3.89
N SER A 476 10.11 -10.44 4.10
CA SER A 476 8.94 -11.13 4.64
C SER A 476 8.71 -10.77 6.11
N ASP A 477 7.46 -10.85 6.52
CA ASP A 477 7.02 -10.55 7.88
C ASP A 477 5.93 -11.54 8.33
N GLY A 478 5.63 -11.57 9.64
CA GLY A 478 4.55 -12.39 10.20
C GLY A 478 4.89 -13.87 10.42
N ASN A 479 6.16 -14.23 10.49
CA ASN A 479 6.60 -15.56 10.90
C ASN A 479 6.55 -15.74 12.44
N HIS A 480 7.12 -14.77 13.17
CA HIS A 480 7.12 -14.72 14.64
C HIS A 480 5.87 -14.03 15.19
N HIS A 481 5.42 -12.99 14.53
CA HIS A 481 4.30 -12.15 14.93
C HIS A 481 3.21 -12.15 13.85
N PRO A 482 2.43 -13.24 13.70
CA PRO A 482 1.36 -13.30 12.70
C PRO A 482 0.27 -12.27 13.01
N PRO A 483 -0.52 -11.85 12.00
CA PRO A 483 -1.59 -10.87 12.16
C PRO A 483 -2.58 -11.24 13.26
N GLN A 484 -2.83 -10.32 14.19
CA GLN A 484 -3.64 -10.57 15.37
C GLN A 484 -5.13 -10.33 15.13
N GLY A 485 -5.96 -11.13 15.78
CA GLY A 485 -7.39 -10.90 15.84
C GLY A 485 -7.77 -9.78 16.82
N THR A 486 -9.03 -9.39 16.78
CA THR A 486 -9.61 -8.42 17.72
C THR A 486 -10.96 -8.90 18.24
N ARG A 487 -11.40 -8.36 19.39
CA ARG A 487 -12.69 -8.65 20.04
C ARG A 487 -12.97 -10.15 20.27
N GLY A 488 -11.91 -10.91 20.59
CA GLY A 488 -11.99 -12.37 20.80
C GLY A 488 -11.73 -13.20 19.53
N GLY A 489 -11.47 -12.57 18.39
CA GLY A 489 -10.99 -13.26 17.20
C GLY A 489 -9.55 -13.72 17.38
N LEU A 490 -9.16 -14.76 16.65
CA LEU A 490 -7.85 -15.39 16.73
C LEU A 490 -6.88 -14.82 15.67
N ALA A 491 -5.59 -15.07 15.88
CA ALA A 491 -4.56 -14.71 14.92
C ALA A 491 -4.68 -15.50 13.61
N GLY A 492 -4.22 -14.91 12.51
CA GLY A 492 -4.03 -15.57 11.23
C GLY A 492 -2.83 -16.52 11.23
N GLY A 493 -2.69 -17.31 10.17
CA GLY A 493 -1.57 -18.21 9.96
C GLY A 493 -0.26 -17.43 9.74
N ALA A 494 0.84 -17.97 10.24
CA ALA A 494 2.18 -17.39 10.11
C ALA A 494 2.73 -17.56 8.68
N SER A 495 3.66 -16.67 8.29
CA SER A 495 4.46 -16.81 7.07
C SER A 495 5.61 -17.81 7.24
N ALA A 496 6.10 -18.40 6.15
CA ALA A 496 7.29 -19.24 6.15
C ALA A 496 7.89 -19.32 4.75
N GLN A 497 9.23 -19.33 4.66
CA GLN A 497 9.93 -19.30 3.39
C GLN A 497 10.95 -20.44 3.32
N TYR A 498 11.04 -21.11 2.16
CA TYR A 498 11.96 -22.24 1.97
C TYR A 498 12.53 -22.26 0.54
N VAL A 499 13.76 -22.75 0.40
CA VAL A 499 14.23 -23.30 -0.87
C VAL A 499 13.79 -24.78 -0.95
N LEU A 500 13.13 -25.15 -2.02
CA LEU A 500 12.82 -26.54 -2.38
C LEU A 500 13.88 -27.03 -3.36
N HIS A 501 14.71 -27.97 -2.93
CA HIS A 501 15.72 -28.60 -3.76
C HIS A 501 15.13 -29.71 -4.65
N ALA A 502 15.85 -30.07 -5.71
CA ALA A 502 15.41 -31.11 -6.64
C ALA A 502 15.21 -32.49 -6.00
N ASP A 503 15.86 -32.76 -4.87
CA ASP A 503 15.70 -33.99 -4.06
C ASP A 503 14.47 -33.96 -3.13
N GLY A 504 13.68 -32.85 -3.14
CA GLY A 504 12.51 -32.63 -2.28
C GLY A 504 12.85 -32.06 -0.90
N ARG A 505 14.10 -31.84 -0.56
CA ARG A 505 14.52 -31.21 0.70
C ARG A 505 14.07 -29.74 0.73
N ARG A 506 13.45 -29.34 1.85
CA ARG A 506 13.12 -27.94 2.13
C ARG A 506 14.17 -27.33 3.06
N GLU A 507 14.80 -26.26 2.63
CA GLU A 507 15.76 -25.48 3.40
C GLU A 507 15.12 -24.16 3.84
N PRO A 508 15.00 -23.91 5.16
CA PRO A 508 14.34 -22.69 5.64
C PRO A 508 15.18 -21.45 5.30
N LEU A 509 14.50 -20.37 4.99
CA LEU A 509 15.08 -19.06 4.69
C LEU A 509 14.81 -18.07 5.82
N PRO A 510 15.68 -17.06 6.03
CA PRO A 510 15.41 -15.97 6.95
C PRO A 510 14.22 -15.12 6.47
N ASN A 511 13.69 -14.27 7.37
CA ASN A 511 12.56 -13.38 7.03
C ASN A 511 12.92 -12.34 5.96
N ALA A 512 14.16 -11.90 5.88
CA ALA A 512 14.60 -10.93 4.87
C ALA A 512 15.95 -11.32 4.28
N GLY A 513 16.13 -11.05 2.99
CA GLY A 513 17.39 -11.33 2.30
C GLY A 513 17.23 -11.47 0.80
N GLU A 514 18.26 -12.04 0.23
CA GLU A 514 18.35 -12.43 -1.18
C GLU A 514 18.63 -13.93 -1.25
N VAL A 515 17.94 -14.59 -2.15
CA VAL A 515 18.17 -16.00 -2.45
C VAL A 515 18.43 -16.17 -3.93
N TRP A 516 19.55 -16.85 -4.26
CA TRP A 516 19.84 -17.29 -5.61
C TRP A 516 19.30 -18.71 -5.79
N LEU A 517 18.52 -18.92 -6.81
CA LEU A 517 17.99 -20.22 -7.20
C LEU A 517 18.65 -20.68 -8.50
N GLU A 518 19.22 -21.87 -8.47
CA GLU A 518 19.70 -22.55 -9.65
C GLU A 518 18.56 -23.30 -10.35
N PRO A 519 18.66 -23.58 -11.68
CA PRO A 519 17.70 -24.43 -12.37
C PRO A 519 17.49 -25.77 -11.63
N GLY A 520 16.23 -26.13 -11.40
CA GLY A 520 15.84 -27.31 -10.59
C GLY A 520 15.60 -27.01 -9.10
N GLN A 521 15.93 -25.82 -8.62
CA GLN A 521 15.50 -25.33 -7.30
C GLN A 521 14.26 -24.45 -7.45
N MET A 522 13.43 -24.41 -6.41
CA MET A 522 12.27 -23.52 -6.34
C MET A 522 12.19 -22.83 -4.98
N ILE A 523 11.54 -21.70 -4.93
CA ILE A 523 11.12 -21.10 -3.67
C ILE A 523 9.71 -21.57 -3.30
N VAL A 524 9.51 -21.92 -2.04
CA VAL A 524 8.20 -22.12 -1.42
C VAL A 524 7.94 -20.91 -0.56
N SER A 525 7.03 -20.06 -0.99
CA SER A 525 6.68 -18.83 -0.32
C SER A 525 5.28 -18.94 0.30
N VAL A 526 5.25 -18.94 1.62
CA VAL A 526 4.01 -18.97 2.42
C VAL A 526 3.77 -17.58 2.99
N SER A 527 2.64 -16.98 2.65
CA SER A 527 2.20 -15.69 3.19
C SER A 527 1.28 -15.86 4.41
N THR A 528 1.08 -14.79 5.16
CA THR A 528 0.22 -14.78 6.35
C THR A 528 -1.26 -14.82 6.00
N GLY A 529 -2.08 -15.45 6.87
CA GLY A 529 -3.51 -15.21 6.95
C GLY A 529 -3.84 -13.89 7.65
N GLY A 530 -5.05 -13.39 7.50
CA GLY A 530 -5.55 -12.23 8.25
C GLY A 530 -6.11 -12.61 9.61
N GLY A 531 -6.10 -11.69 10.59
CA GLY A 531 -6.72 -11.86 11.90
C GLY A 531 -8.24 -11.90 11.87
N GLY A 532 -8.86 -12.61 12.81
CA GLY A 532 -10.31 -12.74 12.95
C GLY A 532 -10.94 -11.61 13.77
N TYR A 533 -12.22 -11.32 13.54
CA TYR A 533 -13.02 -10.35 14.30
C TYR A 533 -14.12 -11.03 15.09
N GLY A 534 -14.17 -10.83 16.40
CA GLY A 534 -15.18 -11.40 17.31
C GLY A 534 -14.97 -12.88 17.62
N ASP A 535 -15.62 -13.38 18.64
CA ASP A 535 -15.52 -14.79 19.10
C ASP A 535 -15.92 -15.77 17.99
N PRO A 536 -15.05 -16.70 17.56
CA PRO A 536 -15.36 -17.69 16.53
C PRO A 536 -16.53 -18.61 16.90
N ALA A 537 -16.78 -18.87 18.18
CA ALA A 537 -17.93 -19.67 18.61
C ALA A 537 -19.29 -19.00 18.28
N THR A 538 -19.30 -17.70 17.97
CA THR A 538 -20.50 -16.95 17.58
C THR A 538 -20.70 -16.88 16.06
N ARG A 539 -19.76 -17.46 15.26
CA ARG A 539 -19.90 -17.52 13.79
C ARG A 539 -21.15 -18.32 13.41
N GLU A 540 -21.87 -17.81 12.44
CA GLU A 540 -23.07 -18.47 11.91
C GLU A 540 -22.71 -19.87 11.38
N PRO A 541 -23.39 -20.97 11.85
CA PRO A 541 -22.98 -22.34 11.54
C PRO A 541 -22.99 -22.69 10.05
N LEU A 542 -23.90 -22.10 9.26
CA LEU A 542 -23.94 -22.33 7.81
C LEU A 542 -22.76 -21.69 7.08
N ARG A 543 -22.20 -20.59 7.61
CA ARG A 543 -20.95 -20.01 7.09
C ARG A 543 -19.76 -20.93 7.36
N VAL A 544 -19.71 -21.57 8.55
CA VAL A 544 -18.66 -22.55 8.86
C VAL A 544 -18.78 -23.77 7.94
N LEU A 545 -20.01 -24.27 7.69
CA LEU A 545 -20.25 -25.35 6.73
C LEU A 545 -19.78 -24.97 5.32
N HIS A 546 -20.07 -23.74 4.89
CA HIS A 546 -19.59 -23.23 3.61
C HIS A 546 -18.05 -23.23 3.55
N ASP A 547 -17.37 -22.70 4.57
CA ASP A 547 -15.91 -22.68 4.64
C ASP A 547 -15.30 -24.10 4.59
N VAL A 548 -15.98 -25.09 5.19
CA VAL A 548 -15.56 -26.50 5.13
C VAL A 548 -15.75 -27.09 3.73
N ARG A 549 -16.87 -26.78 3.06
CA ARG A 549 -17.13 -27.22 1.68
C ARG A 549 -16.14 -26.67 0.68
N GLU A 550 -15.74 -25.41 0.86
CA GLU A 550 -14.70 -24.76 0.04
C GLU A 550 -13.27 -25.27 0.35
N GLY A 551 -13.11 -26.09 1.40
CA GLY A 551 -11.80 -26.57 1.84
C GLY A 551 -10.96 -25.50 2.51
N TRP A 552 -11.55 -24.38 2.93
CA TRP A 552 -10.85 -23.31 3.63
C TRP A 552 -10.62 -23.60 5.10
N VAL A 553 -11.58 -24.29 5.72
CA VAL A 553 -11.55 -24.72 7.12
C VAL A 553 -11.72 -26.23 7.17
N SER A 554 -10.86 -26.92 7.94
CA SER A 554 -11.00 -28.36 8.14
C SER A 554 -12.21 -28.69 9.04
N PRO A 555 -12.83 -29.89 8.90
CA PRO A 555 -13.87 -30.34 9.82
C PRO A 555 -13.44 -30.34 11.29
N VAL A 556 -12.16 -30.62 11.55
CA VAL A 556 -11.57 -30.61 12.90
C VAL A 556 -11.57 -29.20 13.46
N ARG A 557 -11.13 -28.22 12.69
CA ARG A 557 -11.12 -26.81 13.10
C ARG A 557 -12.55 -26.25 13.26
N ALA A 558 -13.50 -26.66 12.39
CA ALA A 558 -14.89 -26.31 12.54
C ALA A 558 -15.46 -26.75 13.89
N GLU A 559 -15.15 -27.97 14.35
CA GLU A 559 -15.62 -28.48 15.64
C GLU A 559 -14.86 -27.86 16.82
N GLN A 560 -13.53 -27.81 16.77
CA GLN A 560 -12.70 -27.39 17.92
C GLN A 560 -12.69 -25.87 18.15
N VAL A 561 -12.66 -25.10 17.07
CA VAL A 561 -12.50 -23.63 17.14
C VAL A 561 -13.83 -22.91 16.98
N TYR A 562 -14.58 -23.23 15.95
CA TYR A 562 -15.89 -22.59 15.69
C TYR A 562 -17.03 -23.23 16.47
N ARG A 563 -16.79 -24.39 17.10
CA ARG A 563 -17.78 -25.15 17.86
C ARG A 563 -19.03 -25.47 17.02
N VAL A 564 -18.81 -25.94 15.78
CA VAL A 564 -19.84 -26.35 14.85
C VAL A 564 -19.64 -27.80 14.47
N ALA A 565 -20.57 -28.65 14.85
CA ALA A 565 -20.57 -30.05 14.45
C ALA A 565 -21.13 -30.21 13.04
N ILE A 566 -20.34 -30.82 12.16
CA ILE A 566 -20.74 -31.14 10.79
C ILE A 566 -20.79 -32.66 10.65
N ARG A 567 -21.91 -33.17 10.14
CA ARG A 567 -22.13 -34.61 9.91
C ARG A 567 -22.53 -34.81 8.43
N GLY A 568 -21.67 -35.54 7.70
CA GLY A 568 -21.80 -35.58 6.24
C GLY A 568 -21.63 -34.18 5.66
N ASP A 569 -22.63 -33.71 4.94
CA ASP A 569 -22.63 -32.40 4.28
C ASP A 569 -23.67 -31.43 4.91
N ALA A 570 -23.89 -31.52 6.23
CA ALA A 570 -24.84 -30.68 6.95
C ALA A 570 -24.35 -30.35 8.38
N VAL A 571 -24.82 -29.21 8.90
CA VAL A 571 -24.65 -28.86 10.31
C VAL A 571 -25.57 -29.77 11.15
N ASP A 572 -25.00 -30.36 12.22
CA ASP A 572 -25.79 -31.03 13.27
C ASP A 572 -26.15 -29.95 14.33
N PRO A 573 -27.43 -29.51 14.40
CA PRO A 573 -27.80 -28.42 15.27
C PRO A 573 -27.77 -28.80 16.75
N VAL A 574 -28.05 -30.08 17.10
CA VAL A 574 -28.07 -30.57 18.48
C VAL A 574 -26.62 -30.65 19.01
N ALA A 575 -25.74 -31.28 18.24
CA ALA A 575 -24.32 -31.38 18.62
C ALA A 575 -23.64 -29.97 18.63
N THR A 576 -24.00 -29.10 17.69
CA THR A 576 -23.49 -27.71 17.67
C THR A 576 -23.96 -26.93 18.90
N ALA A 577 -25.20 -27.03 19.32
CA ALA A 577 -25.71 -26.40 20.54
C ALA A 577 -24.92 -26.92 21.78
N ALA A 578 -24.73 -28.23 21.88
CA ALA A 578 -23.95 -28.82 22.98
C ALA A 578 -22.50 -28.31 23.02
N LEU A 579 -21.81 -28.17 21.86
CA LEU A 579 -20.48 -27.62 21.76
C LEU A 579 -20.40 -26.14 22.19
N ARG A 580 -21.46 -25.38 21.98
CA ARG A 580 -21.55 -23.94 22.31
C ARG A 580 -22.04 -23.65 23.73
N GLY A 581 -22.28 -24.70 24.53
CA GLY A 581 -22.65 -24.56 25.94
C GLY A 581 -24.16 -24.54 26.18
N GLY A 582 -24.93 -25.05 25.22
CA GLY A 582 -26.34 -25.42 25.29
C GLY A 582 -27.28 -24.29 25.54
#